data_28fe529f89512a26d2d2f4f684f1ac1b
#
_entry.id   28fe529f89512a26d2d2f4f684f1ac1b
#
_cell.length_a   1.000
_cell.length_b   1.000
_cell.length_c   1.000
_cell.angle_alpha   90.00
_cell.angle_beta   90.00
_cell.angle_gamma   90.00
#
_symmetry.space_group_name_H-M   'P 1'
#
loop_
_entity.id
_entity.type
_entity.pdbx_description
1 polymer ?
#
loop_
_entity_poly.entity_id
_entity_poly.type
_entity_poly.pdbx_seq_one_letter_code
_entity_poly.pdbx_strand_id
1 'polypeptide(L)'
;MLFASHKVFADTNLVKNWDFEQGEAGWTSRNKGEISSKVSYGNGKYSGVVPATAITNNKASGYIGQVIDVKPNTTYTVSAYAKTDTEGAIGYFTARWFDNNTQGELVKNSSGAAVDQNVNTTRWKKYTFTFHSGNHRKVLLQLVKWSDDERTKKSNIYIDNVEMKAQSNQQSYKEIWRDDFDGTELDKTNWGYELGSIRGFEQQHYVRSKENVFLRDGNLILRATNRAPEDQYANPRNKSRKVIYNSGSVRTHGKKEFLYGRLEVRAKLPKGQGVFPAFWTLGSDFTLDGKIHSAQGHGWPSTGEIDIMELVGEQNPLSRGNRTVYQTLHYGQREKDNGKFAGNGTAYSLPNGTFNDDYHTFAIDWYKDHIDWLVDNKVVRSVRYSDDETARKILNKPQFAQLNLAMGGDWPGPVGQNLAGTEFAIDYVSYSRNAEQEKQAQEYYANAPKLNGVRNVTISKGQIPDLLKGITATPGYQVDYSIDNEQSFQDKGGNTSVDLLVKGQAEKNKIAQLKPGVYNIHYSAYSSNMTYESKVARKTVTLTITE
;
A
#
# COMPACT_ATOMS: atom_id res chain seq x y z
N MET A 1 -29.49 -7.03 -8.07
CA MET A 1 -28.84 -5.86 -7.45
C MET A 1 -29.02 -5.96 -5.94
N LEU A 2 -28.08 -6.59 -5.25
CA LEU A 2 -27.99 -6.52 -3.79
C LEU A 2 -26.78 -5.65 -3.47
N PHE A 3 -27.04 -4.48 -2.92
CA PHE A 3 -26.00 -3.64 -2.35
C PHE A 3 -25.43 -4.34 -1.13
N ALA A 4 -24.17 -4.81 -1.20
CA ALA A 4 -23.44 -5.23 -0.04
C ALA A 4 -23.25 -4.02 0.86
N SER A 5 -23.93 -4.01 2.00
CA SER A 5 -23.76 -3.00 3.03
C SER A 5 -22.36 -3.06 3.60
N HIS A 6 -21.50 -2.15 3.19
CA HIS A 6 -20.28 -1.87 3.92
C HIS A 6 -20.70 -1.45 5.34
N LYS A 7 -20.30 -2.21 6.35
CA LYS A 7 -20.40 -1.79 7.74
C LYS A 7 -19.56 -0.53 7.90
N VAL A 8 -20.19 0.62 7.78
CA VAL A 8 -19.66 1.88 8.27
C VAL A 8 -19.46 1.68 9.76
N PHE A 9 -18.23 1.62 10.24
CA PHE A 9 -17.95 1.74 11.66
C PHE A 9 -18.49 3.09 12.06
N ALA A 10 -19.51 3.08 12.92
CA ALA A 10 -20.15 4.27 13.41
C ALA A 10 -19.07 5.23 13.96
N ASP A 11 -19.22 6.49 13.64
CA ASP A 11 -18.42 7.63 14.07
C ASP A 11 -18.61 7.81 15.59
N THR A 12 -18.04 6.89 16.35
CA THR A 12 -18.30 6.74 17.79
C THR A 12 -17.52 7.80 18.55
N ASN A 13 -18.23 8.65 19.29
CA ASN A 13 -17.62 9.56 20.26
C ASN A 13 -16.89 8.72 21.35
N LEU A 14 -15.59 8.95 21.52
CA LEU A 14 -14.78 8.26 22.52
C LEU A 14 -14.96 8.82 23.94
N VAL A 15 -15.54 10.01 24.07
CA VAL A 15 -15.86 10.62 25.36
C VAL A 15 -17.10 9.96 25.94
N LYS A 16 -16.99 9.38 27.13
CA LYS A 16 -18.12 8.83 27.86
C LYS A 16 -18.89 9.95 28.54
N ASN A 17 -20.24 9.84 28.58
CA ASN A 17 -21.09 10.88 29.22
C ASN A 17 -20.69 12.28 28.70
N TRP A 18 -20.59 12.41 27.40
CA TRP A 18 -20.08 13.58 26.66
C TRP A 18 -20.91 14.85 26.84
N ASP A 19 -22.17 14.67 27.23
CA ASP A 19 -23.19 15.69 27.49
C ASP A 19 -23.45 15.91 28.98
N PHE A 20 -22.70 15.25 29.85
CA PHE A 20 -22.80 15.31 31.33
C PHE A 20 -24.14 14.86 31.92
N GLU A 21 -25.09 14.33 31.13
CA GLU A 21 -26.43 13.99 31.57
C GLU A 21 -26.50 12.78 32.53
N GLN A 22 -25.38 12.05 32.69
CA GLN A 22 -25.22 10.95 33.63
C GLN A 22 -24.39 11.36 34.89
N GLY A 23 -24.38 12.64 35.23
CA GLY A 23 -23.61 13.16 36.35
C GLY A 23 -22.10 13.01 36.16
N GLU A 24 -21.38 12.55 37.20
CA GLU A 24 -19.91 12.46 37.17
C GLU A 24 -19.38 11.23 36.42
N ALA A 25 -20.24 10.40 35.85
CA ALA A 25 -19.83 9.14 35.18
C ALA A 25 -18.77 9.36 34.10
N GLY A 26 -17.59 8.81 34.29
CA GLY A 26 -16.45 8.92 33.36
C GLY A 26 -15.61 10.19 33.51
N TRP A 27 -16.04 11.15 34.26
CA TRP A 27 -15.34 12.41 34.49
C TRP A 27 -14.58 12.39 35.82
N THR A 28 -13.42 13.01 35.80
CA THR A 28 -12.58 13.22 36.99
C THR A 28 -12.32 14.69 37.17
N SER A 29 -12.17 15.13 38.41
CA SER A 29 -11.90 16.52 38.73
C SER A 29 -10.72 16.66 39.69
N ARG A 30 -10.09 17.81 39.63
CA ARG A 30 -9.10 18.22 40.59
C ARG A 30 -9.46 19.64 41.06
N ASN A 31 -9.39 19.86 42.37
CA ASN A 31 -9.56 21.14 42.99
C ASN A 31 -10.93 21.76 42.61
N LYS A 32 -12.00 21.08 43.00
CA LYS A 32 -13.41 21.51 42.87
C LYS A 32 -14.01 21.61 41.48
N GLY A 33 -13.43 20.93 40.45
CA GLY A 33 -14.19 20.70 39.22
C GLY A 33 -15.43 19.85 39.56
N GLU A 34 -16.60 20.19 39.02
CA GLU A 34 -17.88 19.55 39.37
C GLU A 34 -18.85 19.55 38.17
N ILE A 35 -20.01 18.91 38.36
CA ILE A 35 -21.11 18.97 37.40
C ILE A 35 -22.09 20.05 37.84
N SER A 36 -22.40 20.96 36.91
CA SER A 36 -23.39 22.02 37.13
C SER A 36 -24.75 21.60 36.61
N SER A 37 -25.82 21.80 37.43
CA SER A 37 -27.21 21.72 37.00
C SER A 37 -27.84 23.09 36.71
N LYS A 38 -27.03 24.16 36.76
CA LYS A 38 -27.51 25.54 36.60
C LYS A 38 -27.34 26.06 35.17
N VAL A 39 -26.38 25.53 34.44
CA VAL A 39 -25.99 26.02 33.13
C VAL A 39 -25.63 24.83 32.28
N SER A 40 -26.22 24.69 31.09
CA SER A 40 -25.93 23.67 30.12
C SER A 40 -25.97 24.21 28.69
N TYR A 41 -25.43 23.49 27.72
CA TYR A 41 -25.52 23.83 26.30
C TYR A 41 -26.73 23.14 25.66
N GLY A 42 -27.44 23.85 24.78
CA GLY A 42 -28.59 23.30 24.06
C GLY A 42 -29.76 22.94 24.97
N ASN A 43 -30.26 21.71 24.82
CA ASN A 43 -31.42 21.21 25.61
C ASN A 43 -31.00 20.31 26.79
N GLY A 44 -29.67 20.24 27.08
CA GLY A 44 -29.15 19.49 28.23
C GLY A 44 -29.56 20.10 29.56
N LYS A 45 -29.39 19.32 30.63
CA LYS A 45 -29.63 19.76 32.01
C LYS A 45 -28.35 20.03 32.77
N TYR A 46 -27.26 19.41 32.34
CA TYR A 46 -26.00 19.43 33.07
C TYR A 46 -24.84 19.86 32.17
N SER A 47 -23.77 20.35 32.79
CA SER A 47 -22.48 20.61 32.12
C SER A 47 -21.35 20.43 33.13
N GLY A 48 -20.13 20.22 32.62
CA GLY A 48 -18.94 20.29 33.46
C GLY A 48 -18.60 21.76 33.81
N VAL A 49 -18.15 22.00 35.04
CA VAL A 49 -17.76 23.34 35.49
C VAL A 49 -16.49 23.30 36.34
N VAL A 50 -15.63 24.29 36.15
CA VAL A 50 -14.60 24.68 37.12
C VAL A 50 -15.07 25.96 37.80
N PRO A 51 -15.57 25.87 39.05
CA PRO A 51 -16.28 26.97 39.69
C PRO A 51 -15.35 28.11 40.13
N ALA A 52 -15.94 29.27 40.43
CA ALA A 52 -15.24 30.42 41.01
C ALA A 52 -14.49 30.05 42.30
N THR A 53 -15.01 29.10 43.07
CA THR A 53 -14.40 28.60 44.32
C THR A 53 -13.16 27.73 44.11
N ALA A 54 -12.81 27.36 42.87
CA ALA A 54 -11.61 26.59 42.55
C ALA A 54 -10.35 27.48 42.63
N ILE A 55 -9.87 27.67 43.84
CA ILE A 55 -8.69 28.50 44.17
C ILE A 55 -7.72 27.70 45.04
N THR A 56 -6.43 27.76 44.69
CA THR A 56 -5.32 27.19 45.46
C THR A 56 -4.20 28.22 45.51
N ASN A 57 -3.66 28.47 46.69
CA ASN A 57 -2.57 29.44 46.88
C ASN A 57 -2.84 30.82 46.23
N ASN A 58 -4.05 31.34 46.40
CA ASN A 58 -4.52 32.56 45.79
C ASN A 58 -4.53 32.62 44.24
N LYS A 59 -4.50 31.47 43.57
CA LYS A 59 -4.62 31.35 42.13
C LYS A 59 -5.90 30.61 41.76
N ALA A 60 -6.58 31.02 40.69
CA ALA A 60 -7.58 30.21 40.07
C ALA A 60 -6.90 28.92 39.63
N SER A 61 -7.36 27.76 40.12
CA SER A 61 -6.73 26.47 39.86
C SER A 61 -7.75 25.34 40.00
N GLY A 62 -7.84 24.50 38.99
CA GLY A 62 -8.71 23.34 39.00
C GLY A 62 -8.99 22.84 37.58
N TYR A 63 -9.49 21.63 37.47
CA TYR A 63 -9.96 21.09 36.19
C TYR A 63 -11.09 20.07 36.37
N ILE A 64 -11.86 19.89 35.31
CA ILE A 64 -12.68 18.71 35.05
C ILE A 64 -12.23 18.09 33.74
N GLY A 65 -12.05 16.78 33.72
CA GLY A 65 -11.50 16.07 32.53
C GLY A 65 -11.80 14.59 32.50
N GLN A 66 -11.47 13.97 31.39
CA GLN A 66 -11.63 12.54 31.19
C GLN A 66 -10.36 11.96 30.56
N VAL A 67 -9.88 10.84 31.09
CA VAL A 67 -8.81 10.06 30.49
C VAL A 67 -9.40 9.11 29.45
N ILE A 68 -8.89 9.19 28.24
CA ILE A 68 -9.38 8.44 27.08
C ILE A 68 -8.23 7.61 26.52
N ASP A 69 -8.52 6.32 26.26
CA ASP A 69 -7.59 5.44 25.56
C ASP A 69 -7.51 5.85 24.09
N VAL A 70 -6.30 5.99 23.57
CA VAL A 70 -6.01 6.32 22.18
C VAL A 70 -5.23 5.19 21.53
N LYS A 71 -5.50 4.95 20.24
CA LYS A 71 -4.68 4.05 19.43
C LYS A 71 -3.39 4.79 19.02
N PRO A 72 -2.22 4.15 19.07
CA PRO A 72 -1.00 4.74 18.52
C PRO A 72 -1.15 5.10 17.04
N ASN A 73 -0.37 6.07 16.59
CA ASN A 73 -0.31 6.53 15.19
C ASN A 73 -1.67 6.88 14.57
N THR A 74 -2.56 7.47 15.37
CA THR A 74 -3.92 7.84 14.96
C THR A 74 -4.15 9.32 15.16
N THR A 75 -4.74 10.00 14.18
CA THR A 75 -5.19 11.39 14.31
C THR A 75 -6.57 11.44 14.94
N TYR A 76 -6.76 12.36 15.85
CA TYR A 76 -8.03 12.59 16.54
C TYR A 76 -8.51 14.01 16.30
N THR A 77 -9.82 14.17 16.10
CA THR A 77 -10.51 15.46 16.18
C THR A 77 -11.22 15.54 17.51
N VAL A 78 -10.99 16.64 18.21
CA VAL A 78 -11.62 16.94 19.50
C VAL A 78 -12.41 18.23 19.37
N SER A 79 -13.63 18.26 19.89
CA SER A 79 -14.42 19.49 20.01
C SER A 79 -15.21 19.52 21.30
N ALA A 80 -15.54 20.71 21.77
CA ALA A 80 -16.44 20.93 22.89
C ALA A 80 -17.08 22.30 22.78
N TYR A 81 -18.23 22.47 23.40
CA TYR A 81 -18.77 23.80 23.68
C TYR A 81 -18.29 24.25 25.05
N ALA A 82 -17.77 25.48 25.15
CA ALA A 82 -17.31 26.04 26.41
C ALA A 82 -17.57 27.54 26.48
N LYS A 83 -17.63 28.04 27.71
CA LYS A 83 -17.79 29.49 28.01
C LYS A 83 -17.30 29.85 29.41
N THR A 84 -17.10 31.11 29.65
CA THR A 84 -16.99 31.70 30.99
C THR A 84 -18.33 32.36 31.39
N ASP A 85 -18.51 32.77 32.65
CA ASP A 85 -19.64 33.60 33.06
C ASP A 85 -19.24 35.05 33.33
N THR A 86 -17.95 35.37 33.25
CA THR A 86 -17.39 36.69 33.50
C THR A 86 -16.57 37.16 32.30
N GLU A 87 -16.84 38.37 31.83
CA GLU A 87 -16.11 38.98 30.74
C GLU A 87 -14.62 39.17 31.07
N GLY A 88 -13.76 38.79 30.16
CA GLY A 88 -12.31 38.85 30.33
C GLY A 88 -11.72 37.75 31.22
N ALA A 89 -12.52 36.84 31.77
CA ALA A 89 -12.00 35.61 32.39
C ALA A 89 -11.50 34.63 31.35
N ILE A 90 -10.49 33.80 31.69
CA ILE A 90 -9.86 32.82 30.78
C ILE A 90 -9.81 31.45 31.42
N GLY A 91 -10.33 30.46 30.72
CA GLY A 91 -10.07 29.04 30.94
C GLY A 91 -9.37 28.44 29.75
N TYR A 92 -9.03 27.15 29.85
CA TYR A 92 -8.34 26.42 28.77
C TYR A 92 -9.04 25.12 28.52
N PHE A 93 -9.42 24.87 27.27
CA PHE A 93 -9.78 23.53 26.81
C PHE A 93 -8.56 22.94 26.16
N THR A 94 -8.03 21.84 26.73
CA THR A 94 -6.71 21.33 26.36
C THR A 94 -6.63 19.81 26.50
N ALA A 95 -5.57 19.22 25.97
CA ALA A 95 -5.25 17.82 26.10
C ALA A 95 -3.82 17.64 26.62
N ARG A 96 -3.62 16.59 27.42
CA ARG A 96 -2.30 16.19 27.93
C ARG A 96 -2.11 14.69 27.78
N TRP A 97 -0.88 14.28 27.53
CA TRP A 97 -0.56 12.86 27.56
C TRP A 97 -0.74 12.31 28.99
N PHE A 98 -1.32 11.13 29.08
CA PHE A 98 -1.62 10.49 30.36
C PHE A 98 -1.10 9.03 30.38
N ASP A 99 0.01 8.76 29.75
CA ASP A 99 0.65 7.45 29.79
C ASP A 99 1.16 7.17 31.22
N ASN A 100 1.17 5.89 31.59
CA ASN A 100 1.55 5.44 32.95
C ASN A 100 0.69 6.06 34.08
N ASN A 101 -0.54 6.47 33.78
CA ASN A 101 -1.47 7.11 34.74
C ASN A 101 -0.93 8.41 35.40
N THR A 102 0.00 9.07 34.73
CA THR A 102 0.55 10.37 35.14
C THR A 102 0.28 11.43 34.07
N GLN A 103 -0.06 12.64 34.55
CA GLN A 103 -0.26 13.78 33.65
C GLN A 103 1.08 14.25 33.10
N GLY A 104 1.28 14.07 31.79
CA GLY A 104 2.48 14.44 31.07
C GLY A 104 2.40 15.79 30.36
N GLU A 105 3.13 15.93 29.28
CA GLU A 105 3.20 17.14 28.47
C GLU A 105 1.87 17.48 27.79
N LEU A 106 1.71 18.77 27.43
CA LEU A 106 0.61 19.21 26.56
C LEU A 106 0.71 18.52 25.20
N VAL A 107 -0.43 18.03 24.72
CA VAL A 107 -0.54 17.50 23.36
C VAL A 107 -0.27 18.61 22.36
N LYS A 108 0.47 18.30 21.32
CA LYS A 108 0.81 19.23 20.24
C LYS A 108 0.04 18.87 18.96
N ASN A 109 -0.33 19.89 18.20
CA ASN A 109 -0.89 19.70 16.87
C ASN A 109 0.20 19.36 15.85
N SER A 110 -0.17 19.17 14.58
CA SER A 110 0.76 18.84 13.49
C SER A 110 1.85 19.89 13.23
N SER A 111 1.64 21.13 13.67
CA SER A 111 2.64 22.21 13.58
C SER A 111 3.58 22.28 14.79
N GLY A 112 3.41 21.38 15.77
CA GLY A 112 4.17 21.38 17.02
C GLY A 112 3.69 22.35 18.10
N ALA A 113 2.61 23.09 17.85
CA ALA A 113 2.00 23.99 18.82
C ALA A 113 1.12 23.22 19.81
N ALA A 114 1.08 23.63 21.08
CA ALA A 114 0.17 23.07 22.08
C ALA A 114 -1.29 23.24 21.64
N VAL A 115 -2.12 22.20 21.87
CA VAL A 115 -3.56 22.24 21.57
C VAL A 115 -4.35 22.95 22.68
N ASP A 116 -3.90 24.10 23.09
CA ASP A 116 -4.39 24.86 24.24
C ASP A 116 -5.34 25.93 23.73
N GLN A 117 -6.65 25.73 23.90
CA GLN A 117 -7.69 26.63 23.41
C GLN A 117 -8.17 27.52 24.52
N ASN A 118 -7.97 28.83 24.37
CA ASN A 118 -8.47 29.83 25.34
C ASN A 118 -9.99 29.92 25.32
N VAL A 119 -10.63 29.54 26.42
CA VAL A 119 -12.05 29.72 26.67
C VAL A 119 -12.24 31.07 27.34
N ASN A 120 -12.63 32.08 26.59
CA ASN A 120 -12.66 33.48 27.03
C ASN A 120 -13.94 34.24 26.62
N THR A 121 -15.00 33.53 26.25
CA THR A 121 -16.28 34.12 25.84
C THR A 121 -17.38 33.82 26.85
N THR A 122 -18.27 34.76 27.09
CA THR A 122 -19.43 34.57 27.95
C THR A 122 -20.62 33.88 27.28
N ARG A 123 -20.52 33.63 25.97
CA ARG A 123 -21.48 32.84 25.19
C ARG A 123 -20.87 31.50 24.87
N TRP A 124 -21.70 30.44 24.80
CA TRP A 124 -21.27 29.14 24.34
C TRP A 124 -20.64 29.24 22.95
N LYS A 125 -19.41 28.76 22.84
CA LYS A 125 -18.65 28.70 21.59
C LYS A 125 -18.09 27.29 21.42
N LYS A 126 -18.11 26.79 20.20
CA LYS A 126 -17.45 25.53 19.85
C LYS A 126 -15.95 25.75 19.68
N TYR A 127 -15.17 24.98 20.41
CA TYR A 127 -13.71 24.92 20.31
C TYR A 127 -13.36 23.58 19.66
N THR A 128 -12.39 23.57 18.74
CA THR A 128 -11.99 22.38 18.01
C THR A 128 -10.49 22.37 17.80
N PHE A 129 -9.88 21.21 17.97
CA PHE A 129 -8.48 20.97 17.61
C PHE A 129 -8.27 19.53 17.14
N THR A 130 -7.14 19.29 16.49
CA THR A 130 -6.70 17.97 16.07
C THR A 130 -5.33 17.67 16.65
N PHE A 131 -5.04 16.38 16.87
CA PHE A 131 -3.72 15.93 17.26
C PHE A 131 -3.44 14.52 16.74
N HIS A 132 -2.17 14.19 16.59
CA HIS A 132 -1.71 12.85 16.26
C HIS A 132 -1.14 12.16 17.49
N SER A 133 -1.58 10.92 17.76
CA SER A 133 -1.23 10.22 19.01
C SER A 133 0.23 9.76 19.08
N GLY A 134 0.95 9.65 17.96
CA GLY A 134 2.29 9.07 17.97
C GLY A 134 2.30 7.69 18.64
N ASN A 135 3.20 7.47 19.58
CA ASN A 135 3.29 6.24 20.36
C ASN A 135 2.44 6.23 21.63
N HIS A 136 1.72 7.31 21.93
CA HIS A 136 0.92 7.43 23.15
C HIS A 136 -0.34 6.58 23.10
N ARG A 137 -0.78 6.13 24.27
CA ARG A 137 -1.94 5.25 24.44
C ARG A 137 -3.06 5.86 25.28
N LYS A 138 -2.82 6.96 25.98
CA LYS A 138 -3.80 7.66 26.81
C LYS A 138 -3.67 9.16 26.71
N VAL A 139 -4.79 9.86 26.65
CA VAL A 139 -4.88 11.32 26.66
C VAL A 139 -5.89 11.76 27.72
N LEU A 140 -5.56 12.81 28.48
CA LEU A 140 -6.48 13.51 29.35
C LEU A 140 -7.02 14.73 28.61
N LEU A 141 -8.30 14.73 28.26
CA LEU A 141 -9.02 15.93 27.83
C LEU A 141 -9.53 16.66 29.06
N GLN A 142 -9.34 17.96 29.12
CA GLN A 142 -9.73 18.74 30.32
C GLN A 142 -10.13 20.17 29.99
N LEU A 143 -11.11 20.67 30.73
CA LEU A 143 -11.31 22.10 30.94
C LEU A 143 -10.51 22.51 32.19
N VAL A 144 -9.61 23.45 32.02
CA VAL A 144 -8.70 23.89 33.09
C VAL A 144 -8.90 25.36 33.39
N LYS A 145 -8.81 25.67 34.66
CA LYS A 145 -8.70 27.04 35.18
C LYS A 145 -7.33 27.20 35.84
N TRP A 146 -6.50 28.08 35.30
CA TRP A 146 -5.15 28.31 35.81
C TRP A 146 -4.75 29.76 35.55
N SER A 147 -4.89 30.65 36.56
CA SER A 147 -4.62 32.06 36.38
C SER A 147 -4.51 32.83 37.72
N ASP A 148 -3.72 33.89 37.76
CA ASP A 148 -3.67 34.88 38.83
C ASP A 148 -4.66 36.03 38.62
N ASP A 149 -5.33 36.11 37.46
CA ASP A 149 -6.28 37.16 37.11
C ASP A 149 -7.53 37.12 37.99
N GLU A 150 -7.88 38.25 38.58
CA GLU A 150 -9.00 38.36 39.52
C GLU A 150 -10.37 38.08 38.88
N ARG A 151 -10.54 38.36 37.58
CA ARG A 151 -11.77 38.03 36.85
C ARG A 151 -11.89 36.51 36.68
N THR A 152 -10.79 35.86 36.35
CA THR A 152 -10.74 34.39 36.25
C THR A 152 -10.96 33.72 37.60
N LYS A 153 -10.42 34.27 38.69
CA LYS A 153 -10.69 33.74 40.04
C LYS A 153 -12.17 33.76 40.38
N LYS A 154 -12.88 34.80 40.01
CA LYS A 154 -14.32 35.03 40.33
C LYS A 154 -15.26 34.37 39.31
N SER A 155 -14.77 33.81 38.23
CA SER A 155 -15.56 33.21 37.15
C SER A 155 -15.77 31.74 37.33
N ASN A 156 -16.94 31.23 36.97
CA ASN A 156 -17.15 29.85 36.62
C ASN A 156 -16.80 29.66 35.13
N ILE A 157 -16.21 28.51 34.78
CA ILE A 157 -15.91 28.16 33.41
C ILE A 157 -16.59 26.83 33.12
N TYR A 158 -17.38 26.78 32.06
CA TYR A 158 -18.26 25.66 31.72
C TYR A 158 -17.81 24.97 30.43
N ILE A 159 -18.05 23.65 30.37
CA ILE A 159 -17.84 22.80 29.19
C ILE A 159 -18.99 21.84 29.01
N ASP A 160 -19.38 21.58 27.78
CA ASP A 160 -20.46 20.67 27.43
C ASP A 160 -20.29 20.10 26.01
N ASN A 161 -21.04 19.04 25.69
CA ASN A 161 -21.03 18.40 24.40
C ASN A 161 -19.60 18.13 23.88
N VAL A 162 -18.82 17.42 24.69
CA VAL A 162 -17.44 17.09 24.42
C VAL A 162 -17.37 15.90 23.47
N GLU A 163 -16.74 16.08 22.34
CA GLU A 163 -16.59 15.04 21.33
C GLU A 163 -15.12 14.78 21.04
N MET A 164 -14.74 13.51 21.01
CA MET A 164 -13.46 13.05 20.50
C MET A 164 -13.69 11.87 19.57
N LYS A 165 -13.28 12.02 18.35
CA LYS A 165 -13.37 10.98 17.34
C LYS A 165 -11.99 10.71 16.78
N ALA A 166 -11.65 9.43 16.63
CA ALA A 166 -10.57 9.08 15.72
C ALA A 166 -10.96 9.65 14.35
N GLN A 167 -10.09 10.46 13.76
CA GLN A 167 -10.23 10.66 12.34
C GLN A 167 -10.10 9.25 11.76
N SER A 168 -11.17 8.73 11.22
CA SER A 168 -11.03 7.58 10.35
C SER A 168 -10.04 8.05 9.29
N ASN A 169 -8.91 7.39 9.19
CA ASN A 169 -8.10 7.39 7.99
C ASN A 169 -8.86 6.61 6.90
N GLN A 170 -10.15 6.77 6.79
CA GLN A 170 -10.85 6.66 5.55
C GLN A 170 -10.51 7.92 4.76
N GLN A 171 -9.26 8.02 4.36
CA GLN A 171 -8.94 8.74 3.17
C GLN A 171 -9.89 8.15 2.13
N SER A 172 -10.81 8.97 1.63
CA SER A 172 -11.76 8.50 0.62
C SER A 172 -10.94 8.09 -0.59
N TYR A 173 -10.74 6.79 -0.74
CA TYR A 173 -10.07 6.23 -1.91
C TYR A 173 -11.04 6.31 -3.08
N LYS A 174 -10.57 6.89 -4.16
CA LYS A 174 -11.22 6.80 -5.47
C LYS A 174 -10.62 5.60 -6.19
N GLU A 175 -11.44 4.62 -6.50
CA GLU A 175 -11.02 3.50 -7.31
C GLU A 175 -10.66 3.98 -8.72
N ILE A 176 -9.49 3.58 -9.20
CA ILE A 176 -8.95 3.91 -10.52
C ILE A 176 -9.05 2.70 -11.44
N TRP A 177 -8.82 1.53 -10.89
CA TRP A 177 -8.84 0.27 -11.62
C TRP A 177 -9.17 -0.89 -10.69
N ARG A 178 -9.90 -1.87 -11.22
CA ARG A 178 -10.23 -3.09 -10.55
C ARG A 178 -10.42 -4.22 -11.56
N ASP A 179 -10.05 -5.42 -11.20
CA ASP A 179 -10.36 -6.65 -11.91
C ASP A 179 -10.94 -7.65 -10.91
N ASP A 180 -12.21 -7.98 -11.07
CA ASP A 180 -12.96 -8.94 -10.26
C ASP A 180 -12.93 -10.35 -10.84
N PHE A 181 -12.23 -10.55 -11.94
CA PHE A 181 -12.10 -11.84 -12.62
C PHE A 181 -13.43 -12.51 -12.97
N ASP A 182 -14.46 -11.72 -13.22
CA ASP A 182 -15.83 -12.19 -13.57
C ASP A 182 -15.97 -12.72 -14.99
N GLY A 183 -14.92 -12.64 -15.81
CA GLY A 183 -14.89 -13.11 -17.17
C GLY A 183 -14.84 -14.64 -17.30
N THR A 184 -14.75 -15.12 -18.54
CA THR A 184 -14.51 -16.53 -18.85
C THR A 184 -13.05 -16.85 -19.13
N GLU A 185 -12.25 -15.83 -19.42
CA GLU A 185 -10.81 -15.90 -19.69
C GLU A 185 -10.11 -14.68 -19.10
N LEU A 186 -8.82 -14.82 -18.80
CA LEU A 186 -7.98 -13.72 -18.31
C LEU A 186 -8.00 -12.53 -19.28
N ASP A 187 -8.30 -11.35 -18.79
CA ASP A 187 -8.29 -10.13 -19.61
C ASP A 187 -6.86 -9.77 -20.02
N LYS A 188 -6.54 -10.02 -21.28
CA LYS A 188 -5.22 -9.78 -21.88
C LYS A 188 -4.88 -8.29 -22.00
N THR A 189 -5.84 -7.38 -21.83
CA THR A 189 -5.58 -5.93 -21.79
C THR A 189 -4.99 -5.51 -20.44
N ASN A 190 -5.27 -6.27 -19.39
CA ASN A 190 -4.77 -6.06 -18.03
C ASN A 190 -3.56 -6.96 -17.72
N TRP A 191 -3.61 -8.22 -18.15
CA TRP A 191 -2.68 -9.27 -17.73
C TRP A 191 -1.94 -9.91 -18.90
N GLY A 192 -0.68 -10.23 -18.66
CA GLY A 192 0.14 -11.08 -19.46
C GLY A 192 0.67 -12.25 -18.62
N TYR A 193 1.27 -13.22 -19.28
CA TYR A 193 1.87 -14.37 -18.62
C TYR A 193 3.36 -14.13 -18.36
N GLU A 194 3.85 -14.64 -17.24
CA GLU A 194 5.25 -14.93 -17.06
C GLU A 194 5.44 -16.42 -17.30
N LEU A 195 6.39 -16.81 -18.16
CA LEU A 195 6.54 -18.19 -18.63
C LEU A 195 7.95 -18.71 -18.34
N GLY A 196 8.07 -20.01 -18.10
CA GLY A 196 9.34 -20.68 -17.87
C GLY A 196 9.72 -20.80 -16.38
N SER A 197 10.96 -21.25 -16.13
CA SER A 197 11.56 -21.33 -14.79
C SER A 197 12.44 -20.10 -14.56
N ILE A 198 11.85 -18.99 -14.13
CA ILE A 198 12.45 -17.66 -14.23
C ILE A 198 13.44 -17.36 -13.11
N ARG A 199 13.07 -17.62 -11.86
CA ARG A 199 13.85 -17.22 -10.69
C ARG A 199 14.90 -18.25 -10.27
N GLY A 200 14.74 -19.49 -10.71
CA GLY A 200 15.84 -20.43 -10.84
C GLY A 200 16.21 -21.31 -9.66
N PHE A 201 15.63 -21.12 -8.49
CA PHE A 201 15.84 -22.01 -7.33
C PHE A 201 14.63 -22.89 -7.04
N GLU A 202 13.53 -22.64 -7.72
CA GLU A 202 12.20 -23.22 -7.54
C GLU A 202 12.03 -24.50 -8.38
N GLN A 203 10.92 -25.19 -8.20
CA GLN A 203 10.64 -26.48 -8.82
C GLN A 203 9.43 -26.47 -9.77
N GLN A 204 8.90 -25.29 -10.12
CA GLN A 204 7.85 -25.11 -11.13
C GLN A 204 8.39 -24.54 -12.43
N HIS A 205 7.62 -24.77 -13.49
CA HIS A 205 7.68 -24.11 -14.77
C HIS A 205 6.36 -23.38 -14.99
N TYR A 206 6.40 -22.08 -15.20
CA TYR A 206 5.19 -21.30 -15.47
C TYR A 206 4.75 -21.51 -16.90
N VAL A 207 3.47 -21.85 -17.08
CA VAL A 207 2.89 -22.20 -18.37
C VAL A 207 1.65 -21.38 -18.68
N ARG A 208 1.38 -21.21 -19.98
CA ARG A 208 0.10 -20.69 -20.48
C ARG A 208 -0.85 -21.86 -20.74
N SER A 209 -1.39 -22.40 -19.67
CA SER A 209 -2.33 -23.52 -19.74
C SER A 209 -3.61 -23.17 -19.00
N LYS A 210 -4.76 -23.54 -19.57
CA LYS A 210 -6.07 -23.42 -18.90
C LYS A 210 -6.20 -24.34 -17.67
N GLU A 211 -5.26 -25.23 -17.44
CA GLU A 211 -5.18 -26.03 -16.22
C GLU A 211 -4.48 -25.29 -15.08
N ASN A 212 -3.60 -24.34 -15.41
CA ASN A 212 -2.74 -23.66 -14.44
C ASN A 212 -3.13 -22.18 -14.22
N VAL A 213 -3.76 -21.55 -15.21
CA VAL A 213 -4.25 -20.17 -15.14
C VAL A 213 -5.64 -20.11 -15.76
N PHE A 214 -6.66 -19.94 -14.94
CA PHE A 214 -8.05 -19.93 -15.40
C PHE A 214 -8.95 -19.14 -14.45
N LEU A 215 -10.14 -18.78 -14.93
CA LEU A 215 -11.16 -18.13 -14.10
C LEU A 215 -12.22 -19.15 -13.68
N ARG A 216 -12.63 -19.09 -12.43
CA ARG A 216 -13.66 -19.95 -11.85
C ARG A 216 -14.36 -19.23 -10.70
N ASP A 217 -15.69 -19.15 -10.79
CA ASP A 217 -16.56 -18.57 -9.76
C ASP A 217 -16.12 -17.15 -9.32
N GLY A 218 -15.80 -16.27 -10.31
CA GLY A 218 -15.33 -14.92 -10.06
C GLY A 218 -13.93 -14.85 -9.42
N ASN A 219 -13.10 -15.86 -9.65
CA ASN A 219 -11.73 -15.88 -9.14
C ASN A 219 -10.74 -16.18 -10.26
N LEU A 220 -9.58 -15.54 -10.23
CA LEU A 220 -8.40 -16.03 -10.93
C LEU A 220 -7.77 -17.14 -10.11
N ILE A 221 -7.60 -18.30 -10.72
CA ILE A 221 -6.97 -19.48 -10.12
C ILE A 221 -5.58 -19.68 -10.74
N LEU A 222 -4.57 -19.67 -9.89
CA LEU A 222 -3.24 -20.15 -10.24
C LEU A 222 -3.05 -21.51 -9.59
N ARG A 223 -2.91 -22.56 -10.41
CA ARG A 223 -2.88 -23.96 -9.96
C ARG A 223 -1.55 -24.62 -10.29
N ALA A 224 -1.01 -25.37 -9.33
CA ALA A 224 0.11 -26.25 -9.57
C ALA A 224 -0.40 -27.61 -10.09
N THR A 225 0.21 -28.13 -11.17
CA THR A 225 -0.05 -29.47 -11.70
C THR A 225 1.26 -30.22 -11.90
N ASN A 226 1.22 -31.54 -11.92
CA ASN A 226 2.41 -32.35 -12.22
C ASN A 226 2.90 -32.07 -13.65
N ARG A 227 4.19 -31.86 -13.79
CA ARG A 227 4.83 -31.81 -15.11
C ARG A 227 5.07 -33.23 -15.60
N ALA A 228 4.78 -33.47 -16.87
CA ALA A 228 5.01 -34.79 -17.49
C ALA A 228 6.45 -35.24 -17.27
N PRO A 229 6.71 -36.51 -16.97
CA PRO A 229 8.06 -37.01 -16.68
C PRO A 229 9.10 -36.70 -17.77
N GLU A 230 8.70 -36.77 -19.03
CA GLU A 230 9.52 -36.44 -20.20
C GLU A 230 9.89 -34.98 -20.33
N ASP A 231 9.06 -34.08 -19.74
CA ASP A 231 9.25 -32.63 -19.74
C ASP A 231 10.02 -32.13 -18.51
N GLN A 232 10.27 -32.99 -17.52
CA GLN A 232 11.00 -32.65 -16.33
C GLN A 232 12.48 -32.42 -16.61
N TYR A 233 13.06 -31.43 -15.98
CA TYR A 233 14.46 -31.10 -16.17
C TYR A 233 15.11 -30.62 -14.85
N ALA A 234 16.43 -30.68 -14.78
CA ALA A 234 17.18 -30.13 -13.66
C ALA A 234 17.10 -28.61 -13.69
N ASN A 235 16.82 -28.00 -12.54
CA ASN A 235 16.78 -26.53 -12.45
C ASN A 235 18.10 -25.93 -12.92
N PRO A 236 18.11 -24.97 -13.85
CA PRO A 236 19.34 -24.41 -14.44
C PRO A 236 20.30 -23.78 -13.41
N ARG A 237 19.76 -23.24 -12.32
CA ARG A 237 20.54 -22.56 -11.27
C ARG A 237 20.86 -23.46 -10.07
N ASN A 238 20.06 -24.51 -9.87
CA ASN A 238 20.31 -25.50 -8.83
C ASN A 238 20.05 -26.91 -9.37
N LYS A 239 21.05 -27.51 -9.97
CA LYS A 239 20.94 -28.81 -10.66
C LYS A 239 20.56 -29.98 -9.74
N SER A 240 20.64 -29.83 -8.43
CA SER A 240 20.17 -30.84 -7.48
C SER A 240 18.63 -30.85 -7.34
N ARG A 241 17.94 -29.86 -7.87
CA ARG A 241 16.48 -29.75 -7.89
C ARG A 241 15.95 -30.06 -9.28
N LYS A 242 14.88 -30.82 -9.32
CA LYS A 242 14.11 -31.03 -10.55
C LYS A 242 12.93 -30.07 -10.62
N VAL A 243 12.68 -29.53 -11.80
CA VAL A 243 11.44 -28.83 -12.14
C VAL A 243 10.42 -29.90 -12.49
N ILE A 244 9.46 -30.11 -11.60
CA ILE A 244 8.50 -31.22 -11.62
C ILE A 244 7.04 -30.78 -11.62
N TYR A 245 6.78 -29.46 -11.48
CA TYR A 245 5.46 -28.88 -11.53
C TYR A 245 5.33 -27.90 -12.70
N ASN A 246 4.14 -27.84 -13.30
CA ASN A 246 3.65 -26.68 -14.03
C ASN A 246 2.88 -25.79 -13.05
N SER A 247 2.93 -24.47 -13.23
CA SER A 247 2.20 -23.53 -12.39
C SER A 247 1.83 -22.26 -13.15
N GLY A 248 1.10 -21.35 -12.49
CA GLY A 248 0.65 -20.09 -13.05
C GLY A 248 1.44 -18.88 -12.51
N SER A 249 1.74 -17.95 -13.42
CA SER A 249 2.22 -16.61 -13.10
C SER A 249 1.65 -15.61 -14.10
N VAL A 250 1.04 -14.53 -13.59
CA VAL A 250 0.48 -13.44 -14.40
C VAL A 250 0.96 -12.10 -13.89
N ARG A 251 1.07 -11.12 -14.81
CA ARG A 251 1.61 -9.81 -14.50
C ARG A 251 0.99 -8.72 -15.36
N THR A 252 1.01 -7.49 -14.85
CA THR A 252 0.51 -6.32 -15.59
C THR A 252 1.61 -5.61 -16.40
N HIS A 253 2.79 -6.20 -16.54
CA HIS A 253 3.94 -5.63 -17.24
C HIS A 253 3.59 -5.21 -18.67
N GLY A 254 3.88 -3.94 -19.02
CA GLY A 254 3.57 -3.38 -20.33
C GLY A 254 2.07 -3.10 -20.59
N LYS A 255 1.19 -3.34 -19.60
CA LYS A 255 -0.27 -3.21 -19.71
C LYS A 255 -0.83 -2.23 -18.68
N LYS A 256 -0.52 -2.41 -17.40
CA LYS A 256 -0.91 -1.52 -16.30
C LYS A 256 0.28 -1.20 -15.43
N GLU A 257 0.39 0.06 -15.05
CA GLU A 257 1.40 0.56 -14.13
C GLU A 257 0.74 1.29 -12.98
N PHE A 258 1.31 1.12 -11.81
CA PHE A 258 0.84 1.71 -10.56
C PHE A 258 1.91 2.62 -9.99
N LEU A 259 1.52 3.77 -9.50
CA LEU A 259 2.42 4.71 -8.84
C LEU A 259 1.66 5.38 -7.71
N TYR A 260 2.15 5.19 -6.49
CA TYR A 260 1.45 5.59 -5.27
C TYR A 260 0.01 5.02 -5.22
N GLY A 261 -0.68 5.20 -4.13
CA GLY A 261 -2.04 4.68 -4.02
C GLY A 261 -2.11 3.40 -3.19
N ARG A 262 -3.32 2.89 -3.07
CA ARG A 262 -3.60 1.59 -2.50
C ARG A 262 -3.67 0.56 -3.62
N LEU A 263 -2.73 -0.38 -3.61
CA LEU A 263 -2.77 -1.58 -4.44
C LEU A 263 -3.11 -2.76 -3.54
N GLU A 264 -4.21 -3.43 -3.83
CA GLU A 264 -4.80 -4.46 -2.97
C GLU A 264 -5.18 -5.71 -3.75
N VAL A 265 -4.96 -6.87 -3.15
CA VAL A 265 -5.49 -8.16 -3.59
C VAL A 265 -6.35 -8.76 -2.48
N ARG A 266 -7.48 -9.37 -2.85
CA ARG A 266 -8.20 -10.28 -1.97
C ARG A 266 -8.00 -11.69 -2.46
N ALA A 267 -7.45 -12.56 -1.59
CA ALA A 267 -7.05 -13.89 -2.01
C ALA A 267 -7.13 -14.91 -0.86
N LYS A 268 -7.31 -16.18 -1.26
CA LYS A 268 -7.17 -17.35 -0.40
C LYS A 268 -5.88 -18.06 -0.78
N LEU A 269 -4.97 -18.20 0.20
CA LEU A 269 -3.64 -18.72 -0.06
C LEU A 269 -3.62 -20.24 -0.12
N PRO A 270 -2.69 -20.84 -0.89
CA PRO A 270 -2.55 -22.29 -0.98
C PRO A 270 -2.01 -22.91 0.31
N LYS A 271 -2.19 -24.20 0.43
CA LYS A 271 -1.70 -25.03 1.52
C LYS A 271 -0.73 -26.07 0.99
N GLY A 272 0.28 -26.40 1.79
CA GLY A 272 1.22 -27.49 1.51
C GLY A 272 2.69 -27.10 1.69
N GLN A 273 3.53 -28.11 1.90
CA GLN A 273 4.96 -27.90 2.07
C GLN A 273 5.59 -27.38 0.77
N GLY A 274 6.31 -26.27 0.85
CA GLY A 274 7.05 -25.72 -0.28
C GLY A 274 6.18 -24.91 -1.25
N VAL A 275 4.87 -24.68 -0.98
CA VAL A 275 4.09 -23.71 -1.75
C VAL A 275 4.61 -22.30 -1.47
N PHE A 276 4.65 -21.45 -2.50
CA PHE A 276 5.19 -20.11 -2.41
C PHE A 276 4.38 -19.15 -3.29
N PRO A 277 3.15 -18.79 -2.86
CA PRO A 277 2.35 -17.77 -3.51
C PRO A 277 2.93 -16.39 -3.21
N ALA A 278 2.84 -15.47 -4.18
CA ALA A 278 3.24 -14.09 -4.01
C ALA A 278 2.32 -13.11 -4.76
N PHE A 279 2.11 -11.95 -4.16
CA PHE A 279 1.60 -10.74 -4.78
C PHE A 279 2.61 -9.63 -4.53
N TRP A 280 3.19 -9.10 -5.59
CA TRP A 280 4.33 -8.22 -5.53
C TRP A 280 4.43 -7.31 -6.76
N THR A 281 5.36 -6.37 -6.74
CA THR A 281 5.56 -5.43 -7.83
C THR A 281 7.04 -5.31 -8.19
N LEU A 282 7.30 -4.94 -9.46
CA LEU A 282 8.62 -4.53 -9.94
C LEU A 282 8.51 -3.16 -10.61
N GLY A 283 9.61 -2.40 -10.54
CA GLY A 283 9.72 -1.15 -11.30
C GLY A 283 9.42 -1.36 -12.77
N SER A 284 8.58 -0.50 -13.32
CA SER A 284 8.16 -0.58 -14.73
C SER A 284 9.30 -0.34 -15.73
N ASP A 285 10.44 0.16 -15.28
CA ASP A 285 11.68 0.24 -16.04
C ASP A 285 12.44 -1.10 -16.14
N PHE A 286 11.95 -2.15 -15.47
CA PHE A 286 12.41 -3.52 -15.72
C PHE A 286 12.08 -3.93 -17.15
N THR A 287 13.10 -4.08 -17.98
CA THR A 287 12.97 -4.50 -19.37
C THR A 287 13.65 -5.84 -19.59
N LEU A 288 13.03 -6.67 -20.41
CA LEU A 288 13.55 -8.00 -20.69
C LEU A 288 14.79 -7.97 -21.61
N ASP A 289 14.95 -6.90 -22.40
CA ASP A 289 16.09 -6.74 -23.31
C ASP A 289 17.34 -6.20 -22.60
N GLY A 290 17.22 -5.80 -21.34
CA GLY A 290 18.32 -5.22 -20.56
C GLY A 290 18.79 -3.84 -21.03
N LYS A 291 18.17 -3.22 -22.04
CA LYS A 291 18.62 -1.94 -22.59
C LYS A 291 18.53 -0.80 -21.59
N ILE A 292 17.37 -0.66 -20.95
CA ILE A 292 17.22 0.35 -19.92
C ILE A 292 18.14 0.03 -18.74
N HIS A 293 18.26 -1.24 -18.36
CA HIS A 293 19.20 -1.67 -17.34
C HIS A 293 20.64 -1.32 -17.70
N SER A 294 21.06 -1.53 -18.96
CA SER A 294 22.40 -1.18 -19.42
C SER A 294 22.61 0.32 -19.39
N ALA A 295 21.62 1.12 -19.80
CA ALA A 295 21.69 2.58 -19.75
C ALA A 295 21.76 3.12 -18.33
N GLN A 296 21.07 2.46 -17.38
CA GLN A 296 21.14 2.77 -15.95
C GLN A 296 22.41 2.22 -15.29
N GLY A 297 23.09 1.28 -15.93
CA GLY A 297 24.24 0.54 -15.39
C GLY A 297 23.85 -0.55 -14.38
N HIS A 298 22.56 -0.97 -14.30
CA HIS A 298 22.10 -1.94 -13.31
C HIS A 298 20.76 -2.57 -13.68
N GLY A 299 20.53 -3.76 -13.16
CA GLY A 299 19.27 -4.50 -13.26
C GLY A 299 18.57 -4.61 -11.91
N TRP A 300 17.88 -5.74 -11.68
CA TRP A 300 17.37 -6.07 -10.35
C TRP A 300 18.52 -6.14 -9.33
N PRO A 301 18.38 -5.58 -8.10
CA PRO A 301 17.19 -4.95 -7.53
C PRO A 301 17.09 -3.43 -7.72
N SER A 302 17.86 -2.83 -8.61
CA SER A 302 17.86 -1.37 -8.82
C SER A 302 16.59 -0.86 -9.49
N THR A 303 15.81 -1.75 -10.08
CA THR A 303 14.47 -1.44 -10.58
C THR A 303 13.44 -1.29 -9.46
N GLY A 304 13.76 -1.77 -8.27
CA GLY A 304 12.89 -1.75 -7.10
C GLY A 304 11.83 -2.84 -7.13
N GLU A 305 11.65 -3.52 -5.99
CA GLU A 305 10.64 -4.56 -5.80
C GLU A 305 9.92 -4.31 -4.49
N ILE A 306 8.59 -4.43 -4.49
CA ILE A 306 7.74 -4.30 -3.32
C ILE A 306 6.92 -5.58 -3.21
N ASP A 307 7.23 -6.42 -2.23
CA ASP A 307 6.46 -7.62 -1.95
C ASP A 307 5.34 -7.26 -0.98
N ILE A 308 4.12 -7.33 -1.50
CA ILE A 308 2.91 -6.99 -0.74
C ILE A 308 2.51 -8.18 0.13
N MET A 309 2.62 -9.38 -0.42
CA MET A 309 2.36 -10.62 0.29
C MET A 309 3.19 -11.76 -0.29
N GLU A 310 3.92 -12.45 0.55
CA GLU A 310 4.56 -13.73 0.27
C GLU A 310 4.23 -14.71 1.40
N LEU A 311 4.04 -15.99 1.06
CA LEU A 311 3.88 -17.05 2.05
C LEU A 311 4.80 -18.23 1.68
N VAL A 312 5.49 -18.78 2.65
CA VAL A 312 6.24 -20.04 2.51
C VAL A 312 5.47 -21.19 3.16
N GLY A 313 5.40 -22.32 2.48
CA GLY A 313 4.49 -23.41 2.80
C GLY A 313 4.49 -23.92 4.25
N GLU A 314 3.43 -24.57 4.63
CA GLU A 314 3.02 -24.81 6.03
C GLU A 314 4.02 -25.57 6.91
N GLN A 315 4.84 -26.43 6.35
CA GLN A 315 5.86 -27.18 7.12
C GLN A 315 7.19 -26.42 7.29
N ASN A 316 7.35 -25.26 6.63
CA ASN A 316 8.47 -24.39 6.91
C ASN A 316 8.28 -23.76 8.29
N PRO A 317 9.27 -23.82 9.20
CA PRO A 317 9.15 -23.22 10.54
C PRO A 317 8.78 -21.74 10.51
N LEU A 318 9.18 -21.03 9.46
CA LEU A 318 8.88 -19.61 9.24
C LEU A 318 7.39 -19.38 8.89
N SER A 319 6.71 -20.37 8.32
CA SER A 319 5.28 -20.31 8.00
C SER A 319 4.40 -20.33 9.24
N ARG A 320 4.85 -20.95 10.32
CA ARG A 320 4.04 -21.23 11.51
C ARG A 320 2.71 -21.91 11.18
N GLY A 321 2.73 -22.88 10.24
CA GLY A 321 1.54 -23.61 9.80
C GLY A 321 0.61 -22.75 8.93
N ASN A 322 1.11 -21.99 7.97
CA ASN A 322 0.38 -21.06 7.11
C ASN A 322 -0.26 -19.84 7.82
N ARG A 323 0.25 -19.48 8.98
CA ARG A 323 -0.24 -18.32 9.74
C ARG A 323 0.55 -17.04 9.45
N THR A 324 1.67 -17.14 8.74
CA THR A 324 2.62 -16.04 8.56
C THR A 324 2.77 -15.67 7.09
N VAL A 325 2.63 -14.38 6.80
CA VAL A 325 2.97 -13.77 5.52
C VAL A 325 4.10 -12.75 5.70
N TYR A 326 4.82 -12.52 4.64
CA TYR A 326 5.99 -11.65 4.61
C TYR A 326 5.74 -10.45 3.71
N GLN A 327 6.31 -9.32 4.10
CA GLN A 327 6.31 -8.05 3.40
C GLN A 327 7.77 -7.62 3.22
N THR A 328 8.21 -7.43 1.98
CA THR A 328 9.63 -7.16 1.72
C THR A 328 9.80 -5.99 0.75
N LEU A 329 10.90 -5.30 0.86
CA LEU A 329 11.42 -4.38 -0.14
C LEU A 329 12.76 -4.90 -0.61
N HIS A 330 12.97 -4.98 -1.94
CA HIS A 330 14.27 -5.26 -2.53
C HIS A 330 14.70 -4.07 -3.38
N TYR A 331 15.81 -3.45 -2.99
CA TYR A 331 16.39 -2.29 -3.65
C TYR A 331 17.90 -2.23 -3.40
N GLY A 332 18.62 -1.43 -4.15
CA GLY A 332 20.06 -1.25 -3.99
C GLY A 332 20.81 -1.30 -5.32
N GLN A 333 22.13 -1.20 -5.23
CA GLN A 333 23.04 -1.15 -6.37
C GLN A 333 23.99 -2.34 -6.32
N ARG A 334 23.62 -3.42 -6.97
CA ARG A 334 24.39 -4.67 -6.94
C ARG A 334 25.87 -4.49 -7.28
N GLU A 335 26.17 -3.59 -8.20
CA GLU A 335 27.53 -3.33 -8.67
C GLU A 335 28.36 -2.49 -7.69
N LYS A 336 27.72 -1.56 -6.98
CA LYS A 336 28.38 -0.73 -5.95
C LYS A 336 28.50 -1.41 -4.59
N ASP A 337 27.60 -2.34 -4.31
CA ASP A 337 27.50 -3.00 -3.00
C ASP A 337 28.11 -4.40 -3.00
N ASN A 338 29.07 -4.67 -3.89
CA ASN A 338 29.75 -5.98 -4.04
C ASN A 338 28.76 -7.15 -4.19
N GLY A 339 27.68 -6.96 -4.96
CA GLY A 339 26.63 -7.96 -5.16
C GLY A 339 25.62 -8.04 -4.01
N LYS A 340 25.76 -7.24 -2.97
CA LYS A 340 24.79 -7.12 -1.90
C LYS A 340 23.65 -6.18 -2.32
N PHE A 341 22.49 -6.46 -1.85
CA PHE A 341 21.32 -5.58 -2.00
C PHE A 341 20.59 -5.49 -0.67
N ALA A 342 19.90 -4.40 -0.44
CA ALA A 342 19.07 -4.27 0.73
C ALA A 342 17.79 -5.10 0.55
N GLY A 343 17.61 -6.10 1.41
CA GLY A 343 16.33 -6.76 1.64
C GLY A 343 15.82 -6.29 2.99
N ASN A 344 14.75 -5.52 2.98
CA ASN A 344 14.11 -5.04 4.21
C ASN A 344 12.75 -5.72 4.34
N GLY A 345 12.68 -6.81 5.10
CA GLY A 345 11.51 -7.68 5.25
C GLY A 345 10.98 -7.75 6.68
N THR A 346 9.69 -7.99 6.81
CA THR A 346 8.98 -8.22 8.07
C THR A 346 7.94 -9.32 7.89
N ALA A 347 7.62 -10.01 8.97
CA ALA A 347 6.59 -11.03 9.01
C ALA A 347 5.38 -10.57 9.83
N TYR A 348 4.19 -10.89 9.33
CA TYR A 348 2.95 -10.78 10.09
C TYR A 348 2.28 -12.14 10.23
N SER A 349 1.88 -12.50 11.45
CA SER A 349 1.16 -13.75 11.74
C SER A 349 -0.25 -13.46 12.20
N LEU A 350 -1.22 -14.21 11.67
CA LEU A 350 -2.59 -14.19 12.17
C LEU A 350 -2.62 -14.59 13.65
N PRO A 351 -3.39 -13.92 14.49
CA PRO A 351 -3.56 -14.32 15.88
C PRO A 351 -4.26 -15.67 16.00
N ASN A 352 -5.21 -15.98 15.11
CA ASN A 352 -5.95 -17.22 15.03
C ASN A 352 -6.16 -17.63 13.56
N GLY A 353 -6.38 -18.94 13.30
CA GLY A 353 -6.61 -19.46 11.95
C GLY A 353 -5.36 -19.46 11.07
N THR A 354 -5.55 -19.71 9.80
CA THR A 354 -4.51 -19.75 8.78
C THR A 354 -4.97 -19.02 7.53
N PHE A 355 -4.03 -18.53 6.72
CA PHE A 355 -4.32 -17.82 5.46
C PHE A 355 -4.93 -18.71 4.36
N ASN A 356 -5.05 -20.00 4.59
CA ASN A 356 -5.74 -20.92 3.69
C ASN A 356 -7.18 -21.28 4.15
N ASP A 357 -7.64 -20.79 5.29
CA ASP A 357 -8.99 -21.07 5.78
C ASP A 357 -10.04 -20.23 5.05
N ASP A 358 -9.73 -18.96 4.77
CA ASP A 358 -10.64 -18.02 4.11
C ASP A 358 -9.86 -17.01 3.22
N TYR A 359 -10.60 -16.13 2.57
CA TYR A 359 -10.04 -15.00 1.83
C TYR A 359 -9.61 -13.88 2.76
N HIS A 360 -8.42 -13.37 2.52
CA HIS A 360 -7.84 -12.22 3.22
C HIS A 360 -7.49 -11.12 2.24
N THR A 361 -7.45 -9.87 2.68
CA THR A 361 -6.95 -8.75 1.89
C THR A 361 -5.50 -8.45 2.24
N PHE A 362 -4.69 -8.23 1.20
CA PHE A 362 -3.29 -7.84 1.30
C PHE A 362 -3.10 -6.58 0.47
N ALA A 363 -2.61 -5.52 1.08
CA ALA A 363 -2.50 -4.24 0.40
C ALA A 363 -1.24 -3.48 0.82
N ILE A 364 -0.87 -2.52 -0.02
CA ILE A 364 0.00 -1.41 0.35
C ILE A 364 -0.76 -0.08 0.20
N ASP A 365 -0.53 0.83 1.14
CA ASP A 365 -0.77 2.26 0.97
C ASP A 365 0.58 2.91 0.69
N TRP A 366 0.78 3.26 -0.58
CA TRP A 366 2.07 3.74 -1.06
C TRP A 366 2.03 5.24 -1.32
N TYR A 367 2.96 5.95 -0.68
CA TYR A 367 3.17 7.39 -0.78
C TYR A 367 4.59 7.70 -1.25
N LYS A 368 4.84 8.93 -1.61
CA LYS A 368 6.16 9.42 -2.02
C LYS A 368 7.23 9.30 -0.93
N ASP A 369 6.84 9.32 0.33
CA ASP A 369 7.72 9.33 1.49
C ASP A 369 7.64 8.08 2.36
N HIS A 370 6.68 7.17 2.11
CA HIS A 370 6.52 5.93 2.86
C HIS A 370 5.64 4.90 2.15
N ILE A 371 5.70 3.67 2.68
CA ILE A 371 4.77 2.59 2.34
C ILE A 371 4.26 1.99 3.63
N ASP A 372 2.94 1.80 3.73
CA ASP A 372 2.27 1.01 4.76
C ASP A 372 1.74 -0.28 4.15
N TRP A 373 2.01 -1.43 4.77
CA TRP A 373 1.41 -2.71 4.39
C TRP A 373 0.23 -3.03 5.27
N LEU A 374 -0.83 -3.56 4.66
CA LEU A 374 -2.06 -3.89 5.35
C LEU A 374 -2.42 -5.36 5.12
N VAL A 375 -2.90 -6.01 6.17
CA VAL A 375 -3.57 -7.30 6.12
C VAL A 375 -4.95 -7.12 6.76
N ASP A 376 -6.01 -7.46 6.03
CA ASP A 376 -7.40 -7.26 6.46
C ASP A 376 -7.67 -5.83 6.96
N ASN A 377 -7.22 -4.86 6.17
CA ASN A 377 -7.31 -3.41 6.45
C ASN A 377 -6.56 -2.95 7.72
N LYS A 378 -5.76 -3.81 8.34
CA LYS A 378 -4.92 -3.44 9.47
C LYS A 378 -3.50 -3.19 8.99
N VAL A 379 -2.93 -2.02 9.29
CA VAL A 379 -1.51 -1.75 9.05
C VAL A 379 -0.67 -2.70 9.89
N VAL A 380 0.15 -3.51 9.23
CA VAL A 380 1.03 -4.51 9.85
C VAL A 380 2.51 -4.13 9.77
N ARG A 381 2.84 -3.21 8.85
CA ARG A 381 4.19 -2.69 8.64
C ARG A 381 4.13 -1.27 8.07
N SER A 382 5.10 -0.44 8.45
CA SER A 382 5.35 0.87 7.84
C SER A 382 6.84 1.06 7.59
N VAL A 383 7.20 1.58 6.42
CA VAL A 383 8.57 1.97 6.09
C VAL A 383 8.58 3.40 5.60
N ARG A 384 9.35 4.25 6.29
CA ARG A 384 9.53 5.65 5.90
C ARG A 384 10.87 5.83 5.21
N TYR A 385 10.87 6.62 4.14
CA TYR A 385 12.08 6.84 3.33
C TYR A 385 12.99 7.94 3.89
N SER A 386 12.59 8.64 4.98
CA SER A 386 13.43 9.63 5.65
C SER A 386 14.79 9.08 6.07
N ASP A 387 14.81 7.80 6.42
CA ASP A 387 15.99 7.11 6.96
C ASP A 387 16.72 6.28 5.89
N ASP A 388 16.21 6.24 4.65
CA ASP A 388 16.78 5.47 3.54
C ASP A 388 16.58 6.17 2.19
N GLU A 389 17.58 6.99 1.84
CA GLU A 389 17.57 7.71 0.57
C GLU A 389 17.63 6.79 -0.65
N THR A 390 18.25 5.61 -0.53
CA THR A 390 18.34 4.63 -1.61
C THR A 390 16.96 4.04 -1.92
N ALA A 391 16.22 3.64 -0.88
CA ALA A 391 14.84 3.20 -1.03
C ALA A 391 13.98 4.29 -1.68
N ARG A 392 14.09 5.53 -1.20
CA ARG A 392 13.36 6.68 -1.76
C ARG A 392 13.62 6.86 -3.25
N LYS A 393 14.87 6.78 -3.69
CA LYS A 393 15.27 6.96 -5.09
C LYS A 393 14.78 5.84 -6.00
N ILE A 394 14.83 4.60 -5.53
CA ILE A 394 14.55 3.42 -6.33
C ILE A 394 13.05 3.11 -6.38
N LEU A 395 12.34 3.25 -5.25
CA LEU A 395 10.94 2.82 -5.14
C LEU A 395 9.93 3.87 -5.62
N ASN A 396 10.33 5.15 -5.77
CA ASN A 396 9.44 6.23 -6.22
C ASN A 396 9.33 6.33 -7.75
N LYS A 397 8.91 5.25 -8.38
CA LYS A 397 8.66 5.17 -9.81
C LYS A 397 7.52 4.17 -10.10
N PRO A 398 6.86 4.27 -11.28
CA PRO A 398 5.80 3.35 -11.64
C PRO A 398 6.24 1.89 -11.54
N GLN A 399 5.35 1.04 -11.06
CA GLN A 399 5.57 -0.38 -10.87
C GLN A 399 4.48 -1.18 -11.58
N PHE A 400 4.78 -2.37 -12.07
CA PHE A 400 3.78 -3.35 -12.50
C PHE A 400 3.58 -4.40 -11.42
N ALA A 401 2.37 -4.97 -11.35
CA ALA A 401 2.01 -6.00 -10.39
C ALA A 401 2.20 -7.40 -10.96
N GLN A 402 2.48 -8.35 -10.08
CA GLN A 402 2.64 -9.76 -10.41
C GLN A 402 1.97 -10.65 -9.35
N LEU A 403 1.34 -11.72 -9.83
CA LEU A 403 0.74 -12.79 -9.04
C LEU A 403 1.33 -14.11 -9.52
N ASN A 404 1.87 -14.91 -8.62
CA ASN A 404 2.39 -16.23 -8.97
C ASN A 404 2.22 -17.26 -7.86
N LEU A 405 2.18 -18.52 -8.26
CA LEU A 405 2.31 -19.66 -7.37
C LEU A 405 3.63 -20.38 -7.69
N ALA A 406 4.68 -20.07 -6.94
CA ALA A 406 5.93 -20.82 -7.01
C ALA A 406 5.86 -22.08 -6.15
N MET A 407 6.71 -23.06 -6.47
CA MET A 407 6.77 -24.36 -5.82
C MET A 407 8.22 -24.70 -5.47
N GLY A 408 8.50 -24.86 -4.18
CA GLY A 408 9.85 -25.10 -3.68
C GLY A 408 10.78 -23.90 -3.81
N GLY A 409 12.00 -24.07 -3.40
CA GLY A 409 13.02 -23.03 -3.45
C GLY A 409 13.95 -23.10 -2.23
N ASP A 410 14.91 -22.18 -2.16
CA ASP A 410 15.81 -22.12 -1.02
C ASP A 410 15.09 -21.67 0.25
N TRP A 411 14.22 -20.69 0.12
CA TRP A 411 13.48 -20.14 1.25
C TRP A 411 12.23 -20.97 1.63
N PRO A 412 11.30 -21.33 0.71
CA PRO A 412 10.16 -22.16 1.06
C PRO A 412 10.55 -23.62 1.37
N GLY A 413 11.76 -24.04 1.04
CA GLY A 413 12.21 -25.41 1.18
C GLY A 413 11.79 -26.33 0.03
N PRO A 414 12.04 -27.63 0.14
CA PRO A 414 11.64 -28.59 -0.88
C PRO A 414 10.12 -28.74 -0.92
N VAL A 415 9.58 -29.01 -2.11
CA VAL A 415 8.15 -29.32 -2.26
C VAL A 415 7.79 -30.63 -1.58
N GLY A 416 6.61 -30.64 -0.93
CA GLY A 416 6.00 -31.85 -0.39
C GLY A 416 5.50 -32.78 -1.49
N GLN A 417 4.95 -33.92 -1.07
CA GLN A 417 4.30 -34.88 -1.97
C GLN A 417 2.84 -34.46 -2.21
N ASN A 418 2.32 -34.86 -3.38
CA ASN A 418 0.88 -34.72 -3.72
C ASN A 418 0.35 -33.28 -3.71
N LEU A 419 1.14 -32.33 -4.19
CA LEU A 419 0.72 -30.91 -4.29
C LEU A 419 0.08 -30.57 -5.65
N ALA A 420 -0.06 -31.51 -6.56
CA ALA A 420 -0.83 -31.31 -7.79
C ALA A 420 -2.31 -30.99 -7.43
N GLY A 421 -2.84 -29.92 -8.02
CA GLY A 421 -4.16 -29.41 -7.69
C GLY A 421 -4.17 -28.32 -6.62
N THR A 422 -3.01 -27.98 -6.01
CA THR A 422 -2.90 -26.83 -5.09
C THR A 422 -3.19 -25.54 -5.84
N GLU A 423 -4.03 -24.68 -5.25
CA GLU A 423 -4.53 -23.46 -5.86
C GLU A 423 -4.26 -22.23 -5.01
N PHE A 424 -3.85 -21.16 -5.66
CA PHE A 424 -3.88 -19.79 -5.18
C PHE A 424 -5.08 -19.12 -5.83
N ALA A 425 -6.12 -18.82 -5.05
CA ALA A 425 -7.38 -18.25 -5.53
C ALA A 425 -7.42 -16.75 -5.25
N ILE A 426 -7.56 -15.96 -6.28
CA ILE A 426 -7.58 -14.49 -6.23
C ILE A 426 -8.97 -14.00 -6.62
N ASP A 427 -9.68 -13.37 -5.68
CA ASP A 427 -11.02 -12.83 -5.85
C ASP A 427 -11.00 -11.52 -6.64
N TYR A 428 -10.13 -10.59 -6.28
CA TYR A 428 -9.92 -9.37 -7.03
C TYR A 428 -8.53 -8.78 -6.84
N VAL A 429 -8.14 -7.91 -7.78
CA VAL A 429 -7.07 -6.94 -7.61
C VAL A 429 -7.64 -5.55 -7.84
N SER A 430 -7.37 -4.61 -6.94
CA SER A 430 -7.85 -3.24 -7.07
C SER A 430 -6.74 -2.21 -6.84
N TYR A 431 -6.91 -1.06 -7.47
CA TYR A 431 -6.04 0.07 -7.33
C TYR A 431 -6.84 1.36 -7.15
N SER A 432 -6.52 2.08 -6.11
CA SER A 432 -7.21 3.31 -5.74
C SER A 432 -6.22 4.35 -5.20
N ARG A 433 -6.61 5.62 -5.22
CA ARG A 433 -5.85 6.71 -4.62
C ARG A 433 -6.74 7.58 -3.74
N ASN A 434 -6.18 8.06 -2.64
CA ASN A 434 -6.71 9.19 -1.92
C ASN A 434 -6.20 10.53 -2.52
N ALA A 435 -6.69 11.66 -2.02
CA ALA A 435 -6.36 12.99 -2.56
C ALA A 435 -4.85 13.30 -2.52
N GLU A 436 -4.13 12.86 -1.48
CA GLU A 436 -2.69 13.09 -1.36
C GLU A 436 -1.91 12.25 -2.36
N GLN A 437 -2.20 10.96 -2.44
CA GLN A 437 -1.57 10.04 -3.40
C GLN A 437 -1.83 10.47 -4.84
N GLU A 438 -3.05 10.95 -5.13
CA GLU A 438 -3.39 11.48 -6.45
C GLU A 438 -2.56 12.72 -6.79
N LYS A 439 -2.43 13.67 -5.86
CA LYS A 439 -1.57 14.84 -6.02
C LYS A 439 -0.11 14.44 -6.27
N GLN A 440 0.43 13.53 -5.47
CA GLN A 440 1.81 13.04 -5.60
C GLN A 440 2.05 12.38 -6.97
N ALA A 441 1.10 11.57 -7.45
CA ALA A 441 1.17 10.95 -8.77
C ALA A 441 1.09 11.98 -9.90
N GLN A 442 0.21 12.97 -9.80
CA GLN A 442 0.11 14.06 -10.78
C GLN A 442 1.43 14.87 -10.85
N GLU A 443 2.05 15.18 -9.71
CA GLU A 443 3.37 15.84 -9.66
C GLU A 443 4.46 15.00 -10.34
N TYR A 444 4.44 13.68 -10.15
CA TYR A 444 5.38 12.79 -10.84
C TYR A 444 5.18 12.84 -12.35
N TYR A 445 3.95 12.61 -12.83
CA TYR A 445 3.67 12.55 -14.27
C TYR A 445 3.77 13.89 -14.98
N ALA A 446 3.53 15.02 -14.30
CA ALA A 446 3.77 16.35 -14.84
C ALA A 446 5.24 16.57 -15.22
N ASN A 447 6.16 15.91 -14.49
CA ASN A 447 7.60 15.99 -14.70
C ASN A 447 8.20 14.73 -15.37
N ALA A 448 7.36 13.79 -15.81
CA ALA A 448 7.81 12.61 -16.53
C ALA A 448 8.00 12.94 -18.03
N PRO A 449 8.90 12.22 -18.73
CA PRO A 449 9.03 12.38 -20.17
C PRO A 449 7.72 11.97 -20.85
N LYS A 450 7.44 12.60 -21.98
CA LYS A 450 6.29 12.28 -22.83
C LYS A 450 6.77 11.52 -24.07
N LEU A 451 5.99 10.55 -24.48
CA LEU A 451 6.20 9.76 -25.69
C LEU A 451 4.99 9.98 -26.62
N ASN A 452 5.22 10.57 -27.78
CA ASN A 452 4.17 10.97 -28.71
C ASN A 452 4.29 10.19 -30.03
N GLY A 453 3.19 10.11 -30.78
CA GLY A 453 3.15 9.50 -32.11
C GLY A 453 3.08 7.97 -32.09
N VAL A 454 3.09 7.34 -30.92
CA VAL A 454 3.00 5.87 -30.79
C VAL A 454 1.62 5.38 -31.22
N ARG A 455 1.63 4.44 -32.17
CA ARG A 455 0.41 3.87 -32.79
C ARG A 455 0.59 2.42 -33.17
N ASN A 456 -0.52 1.70 -33.33
CA ASN A 456 -0.52 0.37 -33.93
C ASN A 456 0.03 0.42 -35.35
N VAL A 457 0.74 -0.62 -35.75
CA VAL A 457 1.37 -0.73 -37.06
C VAL A 457 0.91 -2.03 -37.74
N THR A 458 0.61 -1.94 -39.04
CA THR A 458 0.31 -3.11 -39.87
C THR A 458 1.27 -3.11 -41.05
N ILE A 459 1.88 -4.26 -41.32
CA ILE A 459 2.80 -4.46 -42.44
C ILE A 459 2.54 -5.82 -43.08
N SER A 460 3.01 -5.99 -44.31
CA SER A 460 3.07 -7.30 -44.94
C SER A 460 4.38 -8.04 -44.55
N LYS A 461 4.32 -9.35 -44.59
CA LYS A 461 5.48 -10.22 -44.34
C LYS A 461 6.70 -9.82 -45.19
N GLY A 462 7.85 -9.82 -44.57
CA GLY A 462 9.11 -9.42 -45.21
C GLY A 462 9.40 -7.93 -45.23
N GLN A 463 8.47 -7.08 -44.86
CA GLN A 463 8.70 -5.64 -44.76
C GLN A 463 9.51 -5.28 -43.51
N ILE A 464 10.31 -4.20 -43.61
CA ILE A 464 11.06 -3.59 -42.51
C ILE A 464 10.57 -2.16 -42.35
N PRO A 465 9.58 -1.93 -41.49
CA PRO A 465 9.07 -0.58 -41.25
C PRO A 465 10.07 0.26 -40.47
N ASP A 466 10.05 1.57 -40.68
CA ASP A 466 10.66 2.50 -39.74
C ASP A 466 9.70 2.76 -38.57
N LEU A 467 9.86 1.95 -37.51
CA LEU A 467 8.99 2.01 -36.34
C LEU A 467 9.20 3.30 -35.52
N LEU A 468 10.32 4.00 -35.69
CA LEU A 468 10.57 5.28 -35.01
C LEU A 468 10.05 6.49 -35.79
N LYS A 469 9.63 6.32 -37.05
CA LYS A 469 9.11 7.43 -37.87
C LYS A 469 7.89 8.08 -37.24
N GLY A 470 8.02 9.38 -36.94
CA GLY A 470 6.97 10.18 -36.31
C GLY A 470 6.79 9.93 -34.81
N ILE A 471 7.65 9.13 -34.19
CA ILE A 471 7.71 8.99 -32.74
C ILE A 471 8.65 10.04 -32.18
N THR A 472 8.17 10.78 -31.18
CA THR A 472 8.96 11.81 -30.49
C THR A 472 8.86 11.67 -28.99
N ALA A 473 9.90 12.13 -28.29
CA ALA A 473 9.91 12.20 -26.84
C ALA A 473 10.20 13.63 -26.37
N THR A 474 10.04 13.87 -25.09
CA THR A 474 10.51 15.10 -24.44
C THR A 474 11.98 15.36 -24.80
N PRO A 475 12.40 16.61 -25.08
CA PRO A 475 13.79 16.93 -25.40
C PRO A 475 14.77 16.37 -24.36
N GLY A 476 15.89 15.80 -24.83
CA GLY A 476 16.89 15.13 -24.00
C GLY A 476 16.62 13.64 -23.72
N TYR A 477 15.50 13.10 -24.23
CA TYR A 477 15.20 11.67 -24.15
C TYR A 477 15.37 10.98 -25.49
N GLN A 478 15.98 9.80 -25.45
CA GLN A 478 16.10 8.90 -26.60
C GLN A 478 14.89 7.98 -26.64
N VAL A 479 14.49 7.55 -27.85
CA VAL A 479 13.42 6.58 -28.04
C VAL A 479 13.99 5.31 -28.66
N ASP A 480 13.64 4.17 -28.11
CA ASP A 480 13.88 2.87 -28.73
C ASP A 480 12.67 1.95 -28.44
N TYR A 481 12.68 0.75 -29.02
CA TYR A 481 11.60 -0.22 -28.88
C TYR A 481 12.12 -1.64 -28.74
N SER A 482 11.28 -2.54 -28.25
CA SER A 482 11.45 -3.98 -28.37
C SER A 482 10.16 -4.61 -28.91
N ILE A 483 10.28 -5.80 -29.51
CA ILE A 483 9.14 -6.55 -30.03
C ILE A 483 9.14 -7.94 -29.39
N ASP A 484 7.99 -8.34 -28.87
CA ASP A 484 7.74 -9.68 -28.40
C ASP A 484 6.49 -10.30 -29.05
N ASN A 485 6.37 -11.61 -28.93
CA ASN A 485 5.14 -12.33 -29.21
C ASN A 485 4.77 -13.20 -28.02
N GLU A 486 4.11 -12.63 -27.06
CA GLU A 486 3.64 -13.32 -25.87
C GLU A 486 2.73 -14.52 -26.19
N GLN A 487 2.08 -14.50 -27.36
CA GLN A 487 1.14 -15.57 -27.74
C GLN A 487 1.82 -16.78 -28.41
N SER A 488 2.98 -16.59 -29.04
CA SER A 488 3.73 -17.65 -29.75
C SER A 488 4.91 -18.18 -28.95
N PHE A 489 5.05 -17.80 -27.70
CA PHE A 489 6.07 -18.36 -26.84
C PHE A 489 5.94 -19.89 -26.82
N GLN A 490 6.96 -20.58 -27.30
CA GLN A 490 7.07 -22.02 -27.19
C GLN A 490 7.91 -22.35 -25.97
N ASP A 491 7.30 -23.10 -25.07
CA ASP A 491 7.97 -23.64 -23.91
C ASP A 491 9.02 -24.67 -24.33
N LYS A 492 10.29 -24.29 -24.33
CA LYS A 492 11.42 -25.14 -24.67
C LYS A 492 12.22 -25.61 -23.46
N GLY A 493 11.70 -25.39 -22.26
CA GLY A 493 12.47 -25.62 -21.03
C GLY A 493 13.62 -24.63 -20.89
N GLY A 494 13.61 -23.78 -19.86
CA GLY A 494 14.67 -22.80 -19.62
C GLY A 494 14.20 -21.52 -18.97
N ASN A 495 15.13 -20.59 -18.80
CA ASN A 495 15.00 -19.37 -18.00
C ASN A 495 14.40 -18.19 -18.75
N THR A 496 13.51 -18.34 -19.70
CA THR A 496 13.02 -17.21 -20.48
C THR A 496 11.59 -16.84 -20.14
N SER A 497 11.39 -15.62 -19.73
CA SER A 497 10.06 -15.07 -19.41
C SER A 497 9.29 -14.60 -20.65
N VAL A 498 9.96 -14.16 -21.68
CA VAL A 498 9.43 -13.74 -22.97
C VAL A 498 10.58 -13.78 -23.99
N ASP A 499 10.33 -14.33 -25.19
CA ASP A 499 11.26 -14.21 -26.29
C ASP A 499 11.16 -12.80 -26.90
N LEU A 500 12.13 -11.95 -26.62
CA LEU A 500 12.30 -10.72 -27.35
C LEU A 500 12.82 -11.03 -28.74
N LEU A 501 11.94 -10.87 -29.72
CA LEU A 501 12.23 -11.15 -31.12
C LEU A 501 13.08 -10.07 -31.74
N VAL A 502 12.89 -8.81 -31.31
CA VAL A 502 13.64 -7.63 -31.76
C VAL A 502 14.01 -6.79 -30.56
N LYS A 503 15.30 -6.52 -30.38
CA LYS A 503 15.82 -5.75 -29.23
C LYS A 503 16.16 -4.30 -29.60
N GLY A 504 15.28 -3.66 -30.38
CA GLY A 504 15.37 -2.26 -30.74
C GLY A 504 15.74 -1.96 -32.19
N GLN A 505 15.92 -0.69 -32.48
CA GLN A 505 16.22 -0.19 -33.82
C GLN A 505 17.48 -0.83 -34.43
N ALA A 506 18.46 -1.17 -33.61
CA ALA A 506 19.67 -1.86 -34.08
C ALA A 506 19.40 -3.23 -34.70
N GLU A 507 18.31 -3.88 -34.31
CA GLU A 507 17.91 -5.21 -34.79
C GLU A 507 16.70 -5.17 -35.76
N LYS A 508 16.32 -4.02 -36.28
CA LYS A 508 15.12 -3.83 -37.12
C LYS A 508 15.00 -4.83 -38.28
N ASN A 509 16.12 -5.29 -38.82
CA ASN A 509 16.13 -6.25 -39.93
C ASN A 509 15.52 -7.61 -39.55
N LYS A 510 15.49 -7.95 -38.26
CA LYS A 510 14.83 -9.18 -37.80
C LYS A 510 13.30 -9.15 -38.00
N ILE A 511 12.70 -7.95 -38.16
CA ILE A 511 11.26 -7.79 -38.38
C ILE A 511 10.84 -8.53 -39.66
N ALA A 512 11.65 -8.48 -40.72
CA ALA A 512 11.37 -9.17 -41.97
C ALA A 512 11.26 -10.70 -41.84
N GLN A 513 11.83 -11.27 -40.79
CA GLN A 513 11.83 -12.72 -40.52
C GLN A 513 10.63 -13.16 -39.66
N LEU A 514 9.86 -12.23 -39.14
CA LEU A 514 8.69 -12.54 -38.33
C LEU A 514 7.57 -13.13 -39.19
N LYS A 515 6.89 -14.12 -38.66
CA LYS A 515 5.75 -14.77 -39.31
C LYS A 515 4.51 -13.88 -39.24
N PRO A 516 3.52 -14.10 -40.14
CA PRO A 516 2.22 -13.45 -39.99
C PRO A 516 1.62 -13.69 -38.60
N GLY A 517 1.08 -12.63 -38.00
CA GLY A 517 0.56 -12.65 -36.62
C GLY A 517 0.54 -11.28 -35.97
N VAL A 518 0.16 -11.26 -34.69
CA VAL A 518 0.11 -10.05 -33.87
C VAL A 518 1.21 -10.07 -32.83
N TYR A 519 1.96 -8.98 -32.74
CA TYR A 519 3.11 -8.79 -31.87
C TYR A 519 2.92 -7.55 -31.01
N ASN A 520 3.61 -7.46 -29.88
CA ASN A 520 3.68 -6.25 -29.08
C ASN A 520 4.92 -5.44 -29.45
N ILE A 521 4.76 -4.13 -29.62
CA ILE A 521 5.87 -3.19 -29.70
C ILE A 521 5.87 -2.41 -28.39
N HIS A 522 6.96 -2.50 -27.64
CA HIS A 522 7.17 -1.75 -26.40
C HIS A 522 8.10 -0.57 -26.67
N TYR A 523 7.56 0.62 -26.83
CA TYR A 523 8.36 1.84 -26.93
C TYR A 523 8.77 2.35 -25.57
N SER A 524 10.00 2.84 -25.46
CA SER A 524 10.54 3.48 -24.27
C SER A 524 11.26 4.77 -24.62
N ALA A 525 10.98 5.84 -23.87
CA ALA A 525 11.74 7.08 -23.90
C ALA A 525 12.54 7.19 -22.61
N TYR A 526 13.86 7.29 -22.73
CA TYR A 526 14.80 7.30 -21.61
C TYR A 526 15.96 8.28 -21.83
N SER A 527 16.55 8.77 -20.75
CA SER A 527 17.71 9.64 -20.80
C SER A 527 18.97 8.85 -21.14
N SER A 528 19.90 9.45 -21.91
CA SER A 528 21.22 8.87 -22.14
C SER A 528 22.06 8.75 -20.85
N ASN A 529 21.77 9.60 -19.87
CA ASN A 529 22.44 9.63 -18.57
C ASN A 529 21.48 9.14 -17.47
N MET A 530 21.05 7.89 -17.55
CA MET A 530 20.12 7.31 -16.60
C MET A 530 20.71 7.22 -15.19
N THR A 531 19.91 7.59 -14.21
CA THR A 531 20.13 7.36 -12.78
C THR A 531 18.93 6.62 -12.20
N TYR A 532 18.97 6.23 -10.93
CA TYR A 532 17.82 5.60 -10.26
C TYR A 532 16.57 6.49 -10.22
N GLU A 533 16.75 7.81 -10.20
CA GLU A 533 15.66 8.78 -10.19
C GLU A 533 15.19 9.16 -11.59
N SER A 534 15.85 8.64 -12.63
CA SER A 534 15.47 8.93 -14.01
C SER A 534 14.10 8.36 -14.33
N LYS A 535 13.24 9.20 -14.87
CA LYS A 535 11.91 8.81 -15.29
C LYS A 535 11.96 8.26 -16.71
N VAL A 536 11.14 7.26 -16.98
CA VAL A 536 10.99 6.61 -18.28
C VAL A 536 9.54 6.72 -18.72
N ALA A 537 9.29 7.10 -19.96
CA ALA A 537 7.97 6.95 -20.55
C ALA A 537 7.92 5.67 -21.38
N ARG A 538 6.84 4.90 -21.24
CA ARG A 538 6.65 3.66 -22.00
C ARG A 538 5.26 3.59 -22.57
N LYS A 539 5.14 2.94 -23.72
CA LYS A 539 3.86 2.66 -24.35
C LYS A 539 3.94 1.40 -25.18
N THR A 540 3.00 0.50 -24.94
CA THR A 540 2.85 -0.73 -25.71
C THR A 540 1.75 -0.57 -26.76
N VAL A 541 2.03 -1.00 -27.98
CA VAL A 541 1.08 -1.03 -29.11
C VAL A 541 1.28 -2.35 -29.89
N THR A 542 0.43 -2.60 -30.87
CA THR A 542 0.48 -3.82 -31.69
C THR A 542 1.21 -3.61 -33.01
N LEU A 543 1.99 -4.61 -33.42
CA LEU A 543 2.46 -4.82 -34.77
C LEU A 543 1.69 -6.01 -35.37
N THR A 544 0.90 -5.77 -36.40
CA THR A 544 0.21 -6.84 -37.14
C THR A 544 0.99 -7.11 -38.42
N ILE A 545 1.41 -8.36 -38.62
CA ILE A 545 2.05 -8.83 -39.87
C ILE A 545 1.03 -9.67 -40.61
N THR A 546 0.66 -9.22 -41.80
CA THR A 546 -0.20 -9.98 -42.73
C THR A 546 0.60 -10.89 -43.65
N GLU A 547 -0.07 -11.79 -44.36
CA GLU A 547 0.57 -12.66 -45.39
C GLU A 547 1.25 -11.83 -46.46
#